data_1cad9d7a5def91cf68daa48ffc6de333
#
_entry.id   1cad9d7a5def91cf68daa48ffc6de333
#
_cell.length_a   1.000
_cell.length_b   1.000
_cell.length_c   1.000
_cell.angle_alpha   90.00
_cell.angle_beta   90.00
_cell.angle_gamma   90.00
#
_symmetry.space_group_name_H-M   'P 1'
#
loop_
_entity.id
_entity.type
_entity.pdbx_description
1 polymer ?
#
loop_
_entity_poly.entity_id
_entity_poly.type
_entity_poly.pdbx_seq_one_letter_code
_entity_poly.pdbx_strand_id
1 'polypeptide(L)'
;RKKYGLCEINYATENVHFPKTFNAVNDARNRLIFDELFLLELALMSVKESSDLVKKTNKFKKVDISKFLKLLPFSLTNAQKRVVDEIERDMLSDRVMNRLIQGDVGSGKTMVAAISMYIAVKNGYQAAMMAPTTILANQHFDELSKYFEKLGIKSDIITSSTTKKNKRIICEKLVNKEIDIIIGTHSLIEDGIEFNNLGLVITDEQHRFGVKQRLKLTNKGKSVETLVMTATPIPRTLAIMLYGDLDLSVIDEMPPGRKPVKTYAVDESYEQRIVNFMKRNIDEGRQAYVVCPLVEENEELNLKSVEKIYEKYKNEYFKDYSVAFIHGKMKNKEKDEIMQKFKENKINILISTTVIEVGISVSNATLMIIENADRFGLAALHQLRGRVGRGQFQSYCILKSNNKSVTSRERLKIMEKSNSGFD
;
A
#
# COMPACT_ATOMS: atom_id res chain seq x y z
N ARG A 1 21.73 -30.88 -8.09
CA ARG A 1 22.87 -30.42 -7.29
C ARG A 1 24.00 -29.92 -8.18
N LYS A 2 24.63 -30.76 -9.02
CA LYS A 2 25.74 -30.35 -9.92
C LYS A 2 25.39 -29.16 -10.81
N LYS A 3 24.16 -29.09 -11.33
CA LYS A 3 23.65 -27.99 -12.18
C LYS A 3 23.69 -26.61 -11.49
N TYR A 4 23.58 -26.58 -10.18
CA TYR A 4 23.50 -25.35 -9.37
C TYR A 4 24.74 -25.11 -8.52
N GLY A 5 25.83 -25.87 -8.70
CA GLY A 5 27.07 -25.69 -7.97
C GLY A 5 26.98 -25.94 -6.46
N LEU A 6 25.99 -26.71 -6.02
CA LEU A 6 25.73 -26.93 -4.59
C LEU A 6 26.59 -28.08 -4.03
N CYS A 7 27.17 -27.87 -2.84
CA CYS A 7 27.91 -28.88 -2.11
C CYS A 7 26.97 -29.98 -1.57
N GLU A 8 27.53 -31.05 -1.04
CA GLU A 8 26.75 -32.13 -0.39
C GLU A 8 26.18 -31.68 0.95
N ILE A 9 25.02 -32.27 1.33
CA ILE A 9 24.36 -31.88 2.58
C ILE A 9 25.20 -32.17 3.81
N ASN A 10 25.88 -33.34 3.83
CA ASN A 10 26.77 -33.70 4.96
C ASN A 10 27.94 -32.73 5.07
N TYR A 11 28.53 -32.33 3.92
CA TYR A 11 29.57 -31.31 3.89
C TYR A 11 29.03 -29.97 4.40
N ALA A 12 27.83 -29.57 4.00
CA ALA A 12 27.21 -28.32 4.45
C ALA A 12 26.95 -28.34 5.96
N THR A 13 26.39 -29.42 6.49
CA THR A 13 26.11 -29.56 7.92
C THR A 13 27.38 -29.54 8.76
N GLU A 14 28.45 -30.23 8.34
CA GLU A 14 29.73 -30.19 9.02
C GLU A 14 30.34 -28.79 9.02
N ASN A 15 30.43 -28.14 7.85
CA ASN A 15 31.16 -26.88 7.68
C ASN A 15 30.38 -25.63 8.13
N VAL A 16 29.07 -25.69 8.37
CA VAL A 16 28.33 -24.58 9.00
C VAL A 16 28.63 -24.51 10.49
N HIS A 17 28.94 -25.62 11.14
CA HIS A 17 29.26 -25.69 12.57
C HIS A 17 30.78 -25.71 12.85
N PHE A 18 31.54 -26.44 12.04
CA PHE A 18 32.98 -26.65 12.21
C PHE A 18 33.74 -26.36 10.88
N PRO A 19 33.80 -25.10 10.47
CA PRO A 19 34.35 -24.76 9.17
C PRO A 19 35.87 -24.91 9.11
N LYS A 20 36.35 -25.54 8.05
CA LYS A 20 37.81 -25.66 7.78
C LYS A 20 38.37 -24.37 7.15
N THR A 21 37.56 -23.65 6.38
CA THR A 21 37.92 -22.40 5.70
C THR A 21 36.72 -21.47 5.60
N PHE A 22 36.95 -20.18 5.34
CA PHE A 22 35.87 -19.20 5.15
C PHE A 22 35.00 -19.53 3.91
N ASN A 23 35.61 -20.07 2.84
CA ASN A 23 34.88 -20.52 1.66
C ASN A 23 33.98 -21.70 1.97
N ALA A 24 34.42 -22.65 2.81
CA ALA A 24 33.61 -23.78 3.22
C ALA A 24 32.33 -23.36 3.97
N VAL A 25 32.41 -22.27 4.78
CA VAL A 25 31.20 -21.68 5.42
C VAL A 25 30.25 -21.14 4.37
N ASN A 26 30.75 -20.41 3.39
CA ASN A 26 29.91 -19.81 2.35
C ASN A 26 29.22 -20.90 1.50
N ASP A 27 29.95 -21.92 1.11
CA ASP A 27 29.39 -23.06 0.33
C ASP A 27 28.33 -23.80 1.14
N ALA A 28 28.59 -24.03 2.45
CA ALA A 28 27.65 -24.68 3.36
C ALA A 28 26.38 -23.83 3.54
N ARG A 29 26.52 -22.53 3.78
CA ARG A 29 25.38 -21.61 3.91
C ARG A 29 24.54 -21.54 2.62
N ASN A 30 25.20 -21.41 1.47
CA ASN A 30 24.53 -21.40 0.17
C ASN A 30 23.70 -22.67 -0.05
N ARG A 31 24.24 -23.83 0.35
CA ARG A 31 23.53 -25.09 0.25
C ARG A 31 22.28 -25.12 1.14
N LEU A 32 22.40 -24.75 2.41
CA LEU A 32 21.29 -24.78 3.37
C LEU A 32 20.22 -23.75 3.01
N ILE A 33 20.61 -22.53 2.62
CA ILE A 33 19.69 -21.51 2.13
C ILE A 33 18.92 -22.03 0.91
N PHE A 34 19.61 -22.66 -0.04
CA PHE A 34 18.94 -23.23 -1.22
C PHE A 34 17.91 -24.29 -0.84
N ASP A 35 18.25 -25.21 0.06
CA ASP A 35 17.36 -26.28 0.44
C ASP A 35 16.09 -25.73 1.14
N GLU A 36 16.23 -24.78 2.08
CA GLU A 36 15.09 -24.14 2.74
C GLU A 36 14.18 -23.42 1.74
N LEU A 37 14.77 -22.59 0.87
CA LEU A 37 14.01 -21.85 -0.12
C LEU A 37 13.35 -22.76 -1.15
N PHE A 38 14.02 -23.83 -1.58
CA PHE A 38 13.50 -24.81 -2.52
C PHE A 38 12.30 -25.57 -1.94
N LEU A 39 12.37 -26.00 -0.66
CA LEU A 39 11.26 -26.68 0.00
C LEU A 39 10.06 -25.75 0.18
N LEU A 40 10.29 -24.48 0.53
CA LEU A 40 9.24 -23.49 0.63
C LEU A 40 8.56 -23.27 -0.73
N GLU A 41 9.34 -23.09 -1.79
CA GLU A 41 8.82 -22.87 -3.15
C GLU A 41 8.01 -24.08 -3.63
N LEU A 42 8.51 -25.30 -3.39
CA LEU A 42 7.81 -26.53 -3.74
C LEU A 42 6.47 -26.65 -3.00
N ALA A 43 6.43 -26.30 -1.71
CA ALA A 43 5.20 -26.30 -0.94
C ALA A 43 4.19 -25.26 -1.48
N LEU A 44 4.65 -24.05 -1.81
CA LEU A 44 3.80 -23.00 -2.39
C LEU A 44 3.25 -23.41 -3.77
N MET A 45 4.08 -24.01 -4.62
CA MET A 45 3.64 -24.54 -5.92
C MET A 45 2.58 -25.64 -5.76
N SER A 46 2.75 -26.55 -4.80
CA SER A 46 1.75 -27.60 -4.52
C SER A 46 0.41 -27.03 -4.05
N VAL A 47 0.44 -25.98 -3.22
CA VAL A 47 -0.78 -25.26 -2.79
C VAL A 47 -1.45 -24.59 -3.98
N LYS A 48 -0.67 -23.96 -4.86
CA LYS A 48 -1.19 -23.30 -6.07
C LYS A 48 -1.84 -24.31 -7.02
N GLU A 49 -1.17 -25.42 -7.31
CA GLU A 49 -1.75 -26.49 -8.14
C GLU A 49 -3.06 -27.02 -7.56
N SER A 50 -3.12 -27.18 -6.24
CA SER A 50 -4.37 -27.64 -5.57
C SER A 50 -5.51 -26.63 -5.71
N SER A 51 -5.21 -25.32 -5.67
CA SER A 51 -6.20 -24.28 -5.86
C SER A 51 -6.65 -24.16 -7.34
N ASP A 52 -5.76 -24.42 -8.28
CA ASP A 52 -6.02 -24.45 -9.72
C ASP A 52 -6.96 -25.60 -10.15
N LEU A 53 -7.08 -26.66 -9.35
CA LEU A 53 -7.99 -27.78 -9.59
C LEU A 53 -9.46 -27.47 -9.26
N VAL A 54 -9.74 -26.41 -8.52
CA VAL A 54 -11.09 -25.98 -8.17
C VAL A 54 -11.74 -25.35 -9.40
N LYS A 55 -12.72 -26.04 -10.02
CA LYS A 55 -13.44 -25.48 -11.16
C LYS A 55 -14.21 -24.22 -10.76
N LYS A 56 -13.96 -23.17 -11.51
CA LYS A 56 -14.67 -21.90 -11.40
C LYS A 56 -16.15 -22.07 -11.74
N THR A 57 -17.02 -21.61 -10.86
CA THR A 57 -18.47 -21.62 -11.07
C THR A 57 -18.96 -20.33 -11.70
N ASN A 58 -18.29 -19.20 -11.42
CA ASN A 58 -18.64 -17.89 -11.96
C ASN A 58 -18.10 -17.77 -13.39
N LYS A 59 -19.00 -17.46 -14.33
CA LYS A 59 -18.62 -17.28 -15.74
C LYS A 59 -18.65 -15.80 -16.09
N PHE A 60 -17.50 -15.28 -16.44
CA PHE A 60 -17.34 -13.92 -16.93
C PHE A 60 -17.37 -13.91 -18.46
N LYS A 61 -17.90 -12.85 -19.03
CA LYS A 61 -17.85 -12.52 -20.44
C LYS A 61 -17.06 -11.26 -20.66
N LYS A 62 -16.47 -11.12 -21.82
CA LYS A 62 -15.74 -9.90 -22.19
C LYS A 62 -16.66 -8.69 -22.14
N VAL A 63 -16.18 -7.60 -21.51
CA VAL A 63 -16.93 -6.37 -21.30
C VAL A 63 -16.26 -5.22 -22.06
N ASP A 64 -17.05 -4.43 -22.77
CA ASP A 64 -16.56 -3.17 -23.34
C ASP A 64 -16.34 -2.14 -22.23
N ILE A 65 -15.07 -1.86 -21.91
CA ILE A 65 -14.66 -0.87 -20.92
C ILE A 65 -14.58 0.56 -21.48
N SER A 66 -14.83 0.77 -22.77
CA SER A 66 -14.68 2.09 -23.41
C SER A 66 -15.57 3.17 -22.77
N LYS A 67 -16.76 2.79 -22.29
CA LYS A 67 -17.65 3.70 -21.55
C LYS A 67 -17.04 4.18 -20.24
N PHE A 68 -16.35 3.31 -19.51
CA PHE A 68 -15.65 3.67 -18.28
C PHE A 68 -14.44 4.57 -18.60
N LEU A 69 -13.64 4.20 -19.60
CA LEU A 69 -12.44 4.94 -19.98
C LEU A 69 -12.75 6.38 -20.44
N LYS A 70 -13.87 6.60 -21.11
CA LYS A 70 -14.32 7.95 -21.53
C LYS A 70 -14.63 8.89 -20.36
N LEU A 71 -14.91 8.38 -19.17
CA LEU A 71 -15.19 9.18 -17.99
C LEU A 71 -13.90 9.65 -17.28
N LEU A 72 -12.77 9.02 -17.58
CA LEU A 72 -11.50 9.36 -16.95
C LEU A 72 -10.96 10.67 -17.53
N PRO A 73 -10.45 11.60 -16.69
CA PRO A 73 -9.84 12.85 -17.15
C PRO A 73 -8.43 12.65 -17.71
N PHE A 74 -7.97 11.39 -17.84
CA PHE A 74 -6.64 11.00 -18.30
C PHE A 74 -6.72 9.66 -19.06
N SER A 75 -5.69 9.37 -19.85
CA SER A 75 -5.51 8.07 -20.48
C SER A 75 -4.72 7.13 -19.57
N LEU A 76 -5.07 5.85 -19.60
CA LEU A 76 -4.29 4.83 -18.91
C LEU A 76 -2.88 4.72 -19.50
N THR A 77 -1.88 4.49 -18.63
CA THR A 77 -0.52 4.13 -19.07
C THR A 77 -0.50 2.77 -19.74
N ASN A 78 0.58 2.44 -20.46
CA ASN A 78 0.70 1.14 -21.08
C ASN A 78 0.77 0.02 -20.04
N ALA A 79 1.44 0.25 -18.90
CA ALA A 79 1.48 -0.69 -17.79
C ALA A 79 0.08 -0.94 -17.19
N GLN A 80 -0.72 0.10 -17.01
CA GLN A 80 -2.09 -0.03 -16.52
C GLN A 80 -2.97 -0.82 -17.49
N LYS A 81 -2.88 -0.54 -18.82
CA LYS A 81 -3.60 -1.29 -19.85
C LYS A 81 -3.22 -2.77 -19.82
N ARG A 82 -1.91 -3.06 -19.81
CA ARG A 82 -1.39 -4.43 -19.71
C ARG A 82 -1.98 -5.18 -18.52
N VAL A 83 -1.99 -4.54 -17.33
CA VAL A 83 -2.53 -5.17 -16.12
C VAL A 83 -4.04 -5.37 -16.20
N VAL A 84 -4.79 -4.45 -16.80
CA VAL A 84 -6.24 -4.63 -17.04
C VAL A 84 -6.48 -5.81 -17.98
N ASP A 85 -5.68 -5.96 -19.05
CA ASP A 85 -5.78 -7.09 -20.00
C ASP A 85 -5.41 -8.43 -19.34
N GLU A 86 -4.46 -8.43 -18.39
CA GLU A 86 -4.10 -9.62 -17.60
C GLU A 86 -5.27 -10.04 -16.69
N ILE A 87 -5.89 -9.08 -15.99
CA ILE A 87 -7.06 -9.31 -15.13
C ILE A 87 -8.25 -9.82 -15.96
N GLU A 88 -8.54 -9.18 -17.11
CA GLU A 88 -9.64 -9.61 -17.97
C GLU A 88 -9.42 -11.06 -18.46
N ARG A 89 -8.20 -11.42 -18.86
CA ARG A 89 -7.87 -12.80 -19.27
C ARG A 89 -8.10 -13.80 -18.14
N ASP A 90 -7.70 -13.47 -16.92
CA ASP A 90 -7.93 -14.35 -15.77
C ASP A 90 -9.41 -14.50 -15.47
N MET A 91 -10.17 -13.39 -15.48
CA MET A 91 -11.61 -13.42 -15.27
C MET A 91 -12.34 -14.25 -16.32
N LEU A 92 -11.84 -14.29 -17.55
CA LEU A 92 -12.40 -15.08 -18.65
C LEU A 92 -11.96 -16.55 -18.62
N SER A 93 -10.95 -16.89 -17.85
CA SER A 93 -10.43 -18.25 -17.75
C SER A 93 -11.34 -19.17 -16.94
N ASP A 94 -11.11 -20.48 -17.01
CA ASP A 94 -11.82 -21.49 -16.22
C ASP A 94 -11.30 -21.61 -14.78
N ARG A 95 -10.30 -20.82 -14.40
CA ARG A 95 -9.71 -20.77 -13.06
C ARG A 95 -10.11 -19.51 -12.33
N VAL A 96 -10.20 -19.60 -11.01
CA VAL A 96 -10.45 -18.43 -10.17
C VAL A 96 -9.21 -17.56 -10.17
N MET A 97 -9.36 -16.28 -10.51
CA MET A 97 -8.27 -15.32 -10.44
C MET A 97 -7.83 -15.08 -8.99
N ASN A 98 -6.55 -15.20 -8.76
CA ASN A 98 -5.92 -14.81 -7.50
C ASN A 98 -4.66 -14.01 -7.84
N ARG A 99 -4.77 -12.67 -7.93
CA ARG A 99 -3.75 -11.80 -8.52
C ARG A 99 -3.31 -10.68 -7.59
N LEU A 100 -2.00 -10.44 -7.54
CA LEU A 100 -1.37 -9.31 -6.86
C LEU A 100 -0.98 -8.22 -7.84
N ILE A 101 -1.51 -7.02 -7.67
CA ILE A 101 -1.04 -5.82 -8.37
C ILE A 101 -0.01 -5.11 -7.51
N GLN A 102 1.19 -5.02 -8.01
CA GLN A 102 2.27 -4.26 -7.41
C GLN A 102 2.55 -3.00 -8.21
N GLY A 103 2.78 -1.88 -7.54
CA GLY A 103 3.16 -0.63 -8.19
C GLY A 103 3.39 0.46 -7.18
N ASP A 104 4.18 1.44 -7.52
CA ASP A 104 4.51 2.57 -6.65
C ASP A 104 3.27 3.32 -6.16
N VAL A 105 3.43 4.08 -5.07
CA VAL A 105 2.40 4.98 -4.58
C VAL A 105 2.01 5.97 -5.67
N GLY A 106 0.72 5.96 -6.06
CA GLY A 106 0.20 6.81 -7.12
C GLY A 106 0.42 6.30 -8.55
N SER A 107 0.81 5.05 -8.76
CA SER A 107 0.86 4.41 -10.08
C SER A 107 -0.53 4.13 -10.69
N GLY A 108 -1.61 4.41 -9.95
CA GLY A 108 -2.99 4.25 -10.42
C GLY A 108 -3.59 2.86 -10.23
N LYS A 109 -3.08 2.07 -9.28
CA LYS A 109 -3.66 0.76 -8.88
C LYS A 109 -5.17 0.83 -8.62
N THR A 110 -5.61 1.87 -7.92
CA THR A 110 -7.04 2.10 -7.59
C THR A 110 -7.91 2.19 -8.85
N MET A 111 -7.38 2.77 -9.93
CA MET A 111 -8.14 2.86 -11.19
C MET A 111 -8.24 1.51 -11.90
N VAL A 112 -7.18 0.70 -11.86
CA VAL A 112 -7.23 -0.69 -12.37
C VAL A 112 -8.24 -1.50 -11.56
N ALA A 113 -8.27 -1.35 -10.23
CA ALA A 113 -9.27 -1.95 -9.37
C ALA A 113 -10.71 -1.51 -9.74
N ALA A 114 -10.91 -0.22 -10.02
CA ALA A 114 -12.23 0.30 -10.42
C ALA A 114 -12.71 -0.29 -11.75
N ILE A 115 -11.81 -0.45 -12.73
CA ILE A 115 -12.13 -1.11 -14.00
C ILE A 115 -12.48 -2.58 -13.76
N SER A 116 -11.76 -3.27 -12.89
CA SER A 116 -12.06 -4.67 -12.54
C SER A 116 -13.43 -4.82 -11.86
N MET A 117 -13.79 -3.91 -10.96
CA MET A 117 -15.14 -3.86 -10.37
C MET A 117 -16.21 -3.58 -11.42
N TYR A 118 -15.95 -2.68 -12.36
CA TYR A 118 -16.84 -2.41 -13.48
C TYR A 118 -17.10 -3.67 -14.33
N ILE A 119 -16.03 -4.43 -14.65
CA ILE A 119 -16.14 -5.70 -15.39
C ILE A 119 -17.00 -6.69 -14.61
N ALA A 120 -16.80 -6.84 -13.29
CA ALA A 120 -17.58 -7.75 -12.46
C ALA A 120 -19.07 -7.38 -12.45
N VAL A 121 -19.39 -6.10 -12.25
CA VAL A 121 -20.77 -5.62 -12.21
C VAL A 121 -21.48 -5.79 -13.56
N LYS A 122 -20.79 -5.53 -14.68
CA LYS A 122 -21.37 -5.74 -16.02
C LYS A 122 -21.61 -7.23 -16.35
N ASN A 123 -20.94 -8.14 -15.65
CA ASN A 123 -21.21 -9.57 -15.68
C ASN A 123 -22.31 -10.01 -14.69
N GLY A 124 -22.94 -9.08 -13.98
CA GLY A 124 -24.02 -9.37 -13.05
C GLY A 124 -23.58 -9.80 -11.65
N TYR A 125 -22.30 -9.65 -11.32
CA TYR A 125 -21.75 -9.94 -10.00
C TYR A 125 -21.63 -8.68 -9.14
N GLN A 126 -21.62 -8.87 -7.83
CA GLN A 126 -21.25 -7.83 -6.87
C GLN A 126 -19.73 -7.81 -6.65
N ALA A 127 -19.21 -6.64 -6.34
CA ALA A 127 -17.79 -6.47 -5.99
C ALA A 127 -17.62 -5.85 -4.62
N ALA A 128 -16.61 -6.31 -3.86
CA ALA A 128 -16.25 -5.78 -2.56
C ALA A 128 -14.80 -5.29 -2.57
N MET A 129 -14.55 -4.07 -2.08
CA MET A 129 -13.20 -3.52 -1.91
C MET A 129 -12.91 -3.25 -0.44
N MET A 130 -11.88 -3.89 0.10
CA MET A 130 -11.46 -3.74 1.49
C MET A 130 -10.22 -2.85 1.60
N ALA A 131 -10.32 -1.80 2.42
CA ALA A 131 -9.24 -0.88 2.74
C ALA A 131 -8.83 -1.00 4.22
N PRO A 132 -7.55 -0.77 4.57
CA PRO A 132 -7.04 -0.99 5.93
C PRO A 132 -7.57 0.00 6.96
N THR A 133 -8.02 1.18 6.56
CA THR A 133 -8.52 2.23 7.46
C THR A 133 -9.80 2.86 6.93
N THR A 134 -10.59 3.42 7.84
CA THR A 134 -11.82 4.15 7.53
C THR A 134 -11.56 5.32 6.58
N ILE A 135 -10.46 6.05 6.78
CA ILE A 135 -10.12 7.21 5.95
C ILE A 135 -9.82 6.78 4.52
N LEU A 136 -9.07 5.68 4.33
CA LEU A 136 -8.77 5.17 3.00
C LEU A 136 -10.02 4.61 2.32
N ALA A 137 -10.89 3.92 3.07
CA ALA A 137 -12.18 3.45 2.55
C ALA A 137 -13.05 4.62 2.07
N ASN A 138 -13.16 5.70 2.87
CA ASN A 138 -13.88 6.91 2.48
C ASN A 138 -13.25 7.57 1.27
N GLN A 139 -11.90 7.66 1.20
CA GLN A 139 -11.21 8.24 0.06
C GLN A 139 -11.48 7.44 -1.23
N HIS A 140 -11.41 6.11 -1.18
CA HIS A 140 -11.76 5.27 -2.33
C HIS A 140 -13.22 5.44 -2.72
N PHE A 141 -14.12 5.50 -1.75
CA PHE A 141 -15.55 5.69 -2.02
C PHE A 141 -15.81 7.06 -2.68
N ASP A 142 -15.30 8.15 -2.11
CA ASP A 142 -15.47 9.52 -2.63
C ASP A 142 -14.91 9.70 -4.04
N GLU A 143 -13.82 8.99 -4.36
CA GLU A 143 -13.19 9.03 -5.68
C GLU A 143 -13.96 8.18 -6.70
N LEU A 144 -14.29 6.94 -6.35
CA LEU A 144 -14.79 5.96 -7.28
C LEU A 144 -16.31 6.04 -7.51
N SER A 145 -17.10 6.40 -6.48
CA SER A 145 -18.57 6.53 -6.61
C SER A 145 -18.98 7.48 -7.73
N LYS A 146 -18.22 8.57 -7.95
CA LYS A 146 -18.46 9.55 -9.02
C LYS A 146 -18.43 8.94 -10.44
N TYR A 147 -17.58 7.92 -10.64
CA TYR A 147 -17.52 7.21 -11.92
C TYR A 147 -18.65 6.17 -12.00
N PHE A 148 -18.89 5.44 -10.91
CA PHE A 148 -19.91 4.40 -10.86
C PHE A 148 -21.32 4.96 -11.04
N GLU A 149 -21.66 6.07 -10.39
CA GLU A 149 -22.95 6.75 -10.53
C GLU A 149 -23.25 7.13 -11.99
N LYS A 150 -22.24 7.69 -12.71
CA LYS A 150 -22.38 8.03 -14.13
C LYS A 150 -22.62 6.82 -15.04
N LEU A 151 -22.29 5.61 -14.56
CA LEU A 151 -22.48 4.34 -15.26
C LEU A 151 -23.72 3.57 -14.81
N GLY A 152 -24.51 4.18 -13.90
CA GLY A 152 -25.71 3.56 -13.32
C GLY A 152 -25.39 2.40 -12.37
N ILE A 153 -24.19 2.38 -11.77
CA ILE A 153 -23.74 1.36 -10.83
C ILE A 153 -23.92 1.91 -9.40
N LYS A 154 -24.59 1.15 -8.58
CA LYS A 154 -24.88 1.52 -7.19
C LYS A 154 -23.74 1.09 -6.28
N SER A 155 -23.11 2.05 -5.63
CA SER A 155 -22.04 1.82 -4.65
C SER A 155 -22.40 2.35 -3.27
N ASP A 156 -21.90 1.70 -2.24
CA ASP A 156 -22.08 2.11 -0.85
C ASP A 156 -20.81 1.82 -0.02
N ILE A 157 -20.77 2.31 1.21
CA ILE A 157 -19.62 2.18 2.09
C ILE A 157 -20.00 1.65 3.46
N ILE A 158 -19.18 0.74 4.01
CA ILE A 158 -19.33 0.22 5.36
C ILE A 158 -18.01 0.24 6.12
N THR A 159 -17.99 0.92 7.26
CA THR A 159 -16.78 1.09 8.09
C THR A 159 -17.14 0.92 9.57
N SER A 160 -16.13 0.98 10.45
CA SER A 160 -16.34 0.96 11.89
C SER A 160 -17.15 2.16 12.41
N SER A 161 -17.25 3.25 11.66
CA SER A 161 -18.05 4.43 12.00
C SER A 161 -19.51 4.33 11.53
N THR A 162 -19.86 3.32 10.72
CA THR A 162 -21.24 3.11 10.23
C THR A 162 -22.14 2.72 11.40
N THR A 163 -23.24 3.46 11.60
CA THR A 163 -24.19 3.18 12.67
C THR A 163 -24.85 1.80 12.48
N LYS A 164 -25.26 1.16 13.59
CA LYS A 164 -25.93 -0.16 13.55
C LYS A 164 -27.16 -0.15 12.65
N LYS A 165 -27.94 0.94 12.63
CA LYS A 165 -29.11 1.11 11.78
C LYS A 165 -28.73 1.10 10.30
N ASN A 166 -27.76 1.93 9.90
CA ASN A 166 -27.31 2.02 8.52
C ASN A 166 -26.66 0.71 8.07
N LYS A 167 -25.88 0.06 8.96
CA LYS A 167 -25.27 -1.24 8.68
C LYS A 167 -26.35 -2.28 8.30
N ARG A 168 -27.44 -2.34 9.05
CA ARG A 168 -28.56 -3.25 8.75
C ARG A 168 -29.17 -2.96 7.37
N ILE A 169 -29.43 -1.69 7.05
CA ILE A 169 -29.97 -1.26 5.76
C ILE A 169 -29.01 -1.68 4.60
N ILE A 170 -27.72 -1.46 4.78
CA ILE A 170 -26.70 -1.84 3.78
C ILE A 170 -26.69 -3.37 3.59
N CYS A 171 -26.74 -4.16 4.67
CA CYS A 171 -26.80 -5.62 4.58
C CYS A 171 -28.05 -6.10 3.81
N GLU A 172 -29.23 -5.55 4.12
CA GLU A 172 -30.47 -5.86 3.39
C GLU A 172 -30.36 -5.53 1.90
N LYS A 173 -29.78 -4.37 1.56
CA LYS A 173 -29.55 -3.95 0.17
C LYS A 173 -28.53 -4.84 -0.57
N LEU A 174 -27.50 -5.34 0.12
CA LEU A 174 -26.52 -6.27 -0.47
C LEU A 174 -27.17 -7.60 -0.85
N VAL A 175 -27.97 -8.17 0.06
CA VAL A 175 -28.69 -9.42 -0.18
C VAL A 175 -29.74 -9.26 -1.28
N ASN A 176 -30.41 -8.11 -1.38
CA ASN A 176 -31.40 -7.81 -2.41
C ASN A 176 -30.78 -7.39 -3.76
N LYS A 177 -29.43 -7.35 -3.86
CA LYS A 177 -28.73 -6.89 -5.07
C LYS A 177 -29.07 -5.44 -5.46
N GLU A 178 -29.36 -4.61 -4.47
CA GLU A 178 -29.58 -3.18 -4.66
C GLU A 178 -28.26 -2.38 -4.60
N ILE A 179 -27.18 -2.99 -4.11
CA ILE A 179 -25.81 -2.47 -4.12
C ILE A 179 -24.98 -3.39 -4.99
N ASP A 180 -24.30 -2.83 -5.99
CA ASP A 180 -23.40 -3.54 -6.90
C ASP A 180 -21.97 -3.60 -6.37
N ILE A 181 -21.52 -2.49 -5.75
CA ILE A 181 -20.15 -2.34 -5.23
C ILE A 181 -20.21 -1.86 -3.78
N ILE A 182 -19.52 -2.57 -2.90
CA ILE A 182 -19.35 -2.16 -1.52
C ILE A 182 -17.87 -1.89 -1.22
N ILE A 183 -17.56 -0.73 -0.66
CA ILE A 183 -16.23 -0.38 -0.18
C ILE A 183 -16.27 -0.36 1.34
N GLY A 184 -15.22 -0.84 2.02
CA GLY A 184 -15.24 -0.83 3.47
C GLY A 184 -13.92 -1.22 4.11
N THR A 185 -13.95 -1.34 5.42
CA THR A 185 -12.83 -1.82 6.23
C THR A 185 -13.03 -3.29 6.60
N HIS A 186 -12.33 -3.76 7.64
CA HIS A 186 -12.57 -5.08 8.24
C HIS A 186 -14.04 -5.34 8.62
N SER A 187 -14.87 -4.29 8.68
CA SER A 187 -16.31 -4.46 8.86
C SER A 187 -16.97 -5.32 7.78
N LEU A 188 -16.37 -5.42 6.56
CA LEU A 188 -16.86 -6.28 5.48
C LEU A 188 -16.74 -7.79 5.79
N ILE A 189 -15.82 -8.17 6.67
CA ILE A 189 -15.61 -9.58 7.05
C ILE A 189 -16.37 -10.00 8.31
N GLU A 190 -17.09 -9.07 8.95
CA GLU A 190 -17.91 -9.39 10.10
C GLU A 190 -19.06 -10.33 9.75
N ASP A 191 -19.49 -11.11 10.75
CA ASP A 191 -20.63 -11.99 10.60
C ASP A 191 -21.91 -11.15 10.38
N GLY A 192 -22.83 -11.65 9.55
CA GLY A 192 -24.08 -10.96 9.19
C GLY A 192 -23.98 -10.05 7.95
N ILE A 193 -22.83 -9.91 7.32
CA ILE A 193 -22.75 -9.33 5.98
C ILE A 193 -22.79 -10.46 4.96
N GLU A 194 -23.84 -10.50 4.17
CA GLU A 194 -24.07 -11.48 3.12
C GLU A 194 -24.25 -10.77 1.79
N PHE A 195 -23.86 -11.45 0.72
CA PHE A 195 -23.99 -10.97 -0.65
C PHE A 195 -24.96 -11.84 -1.43
N ASN A 196 -25.67 -11.24 -2.36
CA ASN A 196 -26.49 -11.99 -3.30
C ASN A 196 -25.62 -12.81 -4.27
N ASN A 197 -24.64 -12.17 -4.88
CA ASN A 197 -23.79 -12.78 -5.91
C ASN A 197 -22.41 -12.13 -5.95
N LEU A 198 -21.59 -12.33 -4.91
CA LEU A 198 -20.23 -11.79 -4.84
C LEU A 198 -19.33 -12.49 -5.86
N GLY A 199 -18.78 -11.74 -6.82
CA GLY A 199 -17.89 -12.27 -7.85
C GLY A 199 -16.46 -11.75 -7.79
N LEU A 200 -16.21 -10.58 -7.16
CA LEU A 200 -14.89 -9.99 -7.06
C LEU A 200 -14.64 -9.42 -5.68
N VAL A 201 -13.50 -9.73 -5.12
CA VAL A 201 -12.95 -9.14 -3.89
C VAL A 201 -11.64 -8.45 -4.19
N ILE A 202 -11.51 -7.20 -3.76
CA ILE A 202 -10.29 -6.41 -3.86
C ILE A 202 -9.80 -6.07 -2.46
N THR A 203 -8.51 -6.27 -2.19
CA THR A 203 -7.88 -5.90 -0.93
C THR A 203 -6.74 -4.92 -1.18
N ASP A 204 -6.83 -3.73 -0.61
CA ASP A 204 -5.78 -2.73 -0.70
C ASP A 204 -4.81 -2.84 0.48
N GLU A 205 -3.50 -2.64 0.21
CA GLU A 205 -2.41 -2.71 1.20
C GLU A 205 -2.41 -4.02 2.02
N GLN A 206 -2.31 -5.13 1.34
CA GLN A 206 -2.43 -6.49 1.90
C GLN A 206 -1.58 -6.75 3.15
N HIS A 207 -0.38 -6.15 3.26
CA HIS A 207 0.50 -6.35 4.41
C HIS A 207 -0.14 -5.94 5.76
N ARG A 208 -1.25 -5.21 5.72
CA ARG A 208 -2.08 -4.83 6.88
C ARG A 208 -3.18 -5.82 7.21
N PHE A 209 -3.44 -6.79 6.33
CA PHE A 209 -4.46 -7.82 6.52
C PHE A 209 -3.83 -9.20 6.61
N GLY A 210 -4.26 -9.99 7.58
CA GLY A 210 -3.86 -11.40 7.64
C GLY A 210 -4.51 -12.23 6.52
N VAL A 211 -3.85 -13.28 6.09
CA VAL A 211 -4.39 -14.27 5.11
C VAL A 211 -5.79 -14.75 5.51
N LYS A 212 -6.03 -14.97 6.81
CA LYS A 212 -7.34 -15.38 7.36
C LYS A 212 -8.46 -14.38 7.08
N GLN A 213 -8.16 -13.07 7.08
CA GLN A 213 -9.16 -12.02 6.82
C GLN A 213 -9.58 -11.99 5.35
N ARG A 214 -8.62 -12.15 4.43
CA ARG A 214 -8.89 -12.28 3.01
C ARG A 214 -9.79 -13.49 2.73
N LEU A 215 -9.41 -14.66 3.26
CA LEU A 215 -10.20 -15.90 3.12
C LEU A 215 -11.62 -15.76 3.67
N LYS A 216 -11.81 -15.07 4.79
CA LYS A 216 -13.16 -14.80 5.32
C LYS A 216 -14.03 -14.00 4.35
N LEU A 217 -13.46 -13.04 3.63
CA LEU A 217 -14.21 -12.24 2.67
C LEU A 217 -14.49 -13.02 1.38
N THR A 218 -13.52 -13.75 0.85
CA THR A 218 -13.71 -14.59 -0.35
C THR A 218 -14.70 -15.73 -0.12
N ASN A 219 -14.75 -16.28 1.09
CA ASN A 219 -15.69 -17.34 1.47
C ASN A 219 -17.16 -16.85 1.56
N LYS A 220 -17.43 -15.56 1.45
CA LYS A 220 -18.79 -15.01 1.37
C LYS A 220 -19.44 -15.19 -0.01
N GLY A 221 -18.70 -15.71 -0.99
CA GLY A 221 -19.22 -16.04 -2.32
C GLY A 221 -18.64 -17.35 -2.84
N LYS A 222 -19.13 -17.81 -3.99
CA LYS A 222 -18.63 -19.02 -4.68
C LYS A 222 -17.67 -18.61 -5.78
N SER A 223 -16.49 -19.24 -5.86
CA SER A 223 -15.47 -18.97 -6.92
C SER A 223 -15.19 -17.48 -7.11
N VAL A 224 -14.94 -16.75 -6.00
CA VAL A 224 -14.77 -15.29 -6.01
C VAL A 224 -13.39 -14.94 -6.54
N GLU A 225 -13.35 -14.12 -7.57
CA GLU A 225 -12.11 -13.52 -8.10
C GLU A 225 -11.45 -12.66 -7.02
N THR A 226 -10.16 -12.81 -6.85
CA THR A 226 -9.40 -12.08 -5.81
C THR A 226 -8.33 -11.21 -6.45
N LEU A 227 -8.39 -9.93 -6.13
CA LEU A 227 -7.40 -8.95 -6.53
C LEU A 227 -6.79 -8.30 -5.29
N VAL A 228 -5.49 -8.34 -5.19
CA VAL A 228 -4.74 -7.77 -4.06
C VAL A 228 -3.88 -6.63 -4.59
N MET A 229 -3.82 -5.53 -3.87
CA MET A 229 -2.99 -4.39 -4.23
C MET A 229 -1.94 -4.11 -3.15
N THR A 230 -0.74 -3.74 -3.57
CA THR A 230 0.31 -3.26 -2.68
C THR A 230 1.09 -2.11 -3.30
N ALA A 231 1.40 -1.11 -2.47
CA ALA A 231 2.33 -0.04 -2.83
C ALA A 231 3.76 -0.33 -2.40
N THR A 232 4.00 -1.46 -1.72
CA THR A 232 5.36 -1.86 -1.36
C THR A 232 6.02 -2.51 -2.56
N PRO A 233 7.11 -1.96 -3.09
CA PRO A 233 7.90 -2.64 -4.11
C PRO A 233 8.60 -3.84 -3.44
N ILE A 234 8.16 -5.03 -3.79
CA ILE A 234 8.73 -6.29 -3.32
C ILE A 234 9.45 -6.92 -4.52
N PRO A 235 10.72 -7.29 -4.42
CA PRO A 235 11.40 -8.00 -5.49
C PRO A 235 10.57 -9.21 -5.95
N ARG A 236 10.50 -9.44 -7.26
CA ARG A 236 9.64 -10.47 -7.85
C ARG A 236 9.82 -11.84 -7.21
N THR A 237 11.06 -12.22 -6.93
CA THR A 237 11.39 -13.48 -6.26
C THR A 237 10.80 -13.54 -4.84
N LEU A 238 10.94 -12.46 -4.09
CA LEU A 238 10.38 -12.38 -2.74
C LEU A 238 8.84 -12.31 -2.76
N ALA A 239 8.26 -11.65 -3.76
CA ALA A 239 6.80 -11.62 -3.94
C ALA A 239 6.24 -13.02 -4.22
N ILE A 240 6.90 -13.81 -5.05
CA ILE A 240 6.54 -15.21 -5.31
C ILE A 240 6.66 -16.04 -4.03
N MET A 241 7.70 -15.83 -3.23
CA MET A 241 7.90 -16.55 -1.95
C MET A 241 6.87 -16.20 -0.89
N LEU A 242 6.48 -14.92 -0.79
CA LEU A 242 5.54 -14.44 0.22
C LEU A 242 4.06 -14.66 -0.19
N TYR A 243 3.81 -14.68 -1.49
CA TYR A 243 2.47 -14.68 -2.09
C TYR A 243 2.38 -15.69 -3.24
N GLY A 244 3.02 -16.84 -3.09
CA GLY A 244 3.14 -17.84 -4.15
C GLY A 244 1.81 -18.41 -4.68
N ASP A 245 0.72 -18.16 -3.96
CA ASP A 245 -0.65 -18.42 -4.40
C ASP A 245 -1.22 -17.32 -5.34
N LEU A 246 -0.51 -16.18 -5.51
CA LEU A 246 -0.97 -15.07 -6.32
C LEU A 246 -0.16 -14.95 -7.62
N ASP A 247 -0.86 -14.68 -8.72
CA ASP A 247 -0.23 -14.23 -9.95
C ASP A 247 0.17 -12.75 -9.83
N LEU A 248 1.36 -12.39 -10.31
CA LEU A 248 1.93 -11.06 -10.12
C LEU A 248 1.76 -10.19 -11.37
N SER A 249 1.16 -9.01 -11.19
CA SER A 249 1.15 -7.91 -12.16
C SER A 249 1.89 -6.71 -11.60
N VAL A 250 2.73 -6.07 -12.40
CA VAL A 250 3.51 -4.89 -11.99
C VAL A 250 3.11 -3.68 -12.81
N ILE A 251 2.76 -2.58 -12.13
CA ILE A 251 2.58 -1.26 -12.75
C ILE A 251 3.88 -0.48 -12.53
N ASP A 252 4.74 -0.53 -13.53
CA ASP A 252 6.09 0.04 -13.55
C ASP A 252 6.15 1.43 -14.21
N GLU A 253 4.99 1.98 -14.58
CA GLU A 253 4.86 3.31 -15.14
C GLU A 253 4.07 4.24 -14.22
N MET A 254 4.50 5.50 -14.12
CA MET A 254 3.74 6.55 -13.44
C MET A 254 2.79 7.26 -14.41
N PRO A 255 1.60 7.68 -13.94
CA PRO A 255 0.69 8.50 -14.75
C PRO A 255 1.36 9.78 -15.24
N PRO A 256 1.05 10.22 -16.49
CA PRO A 256 1.60 11.44 -17.05
C PRO A 256 1.22 12.68 -16.23
N GLY A 257 2.12 13.67 -16.21
CA GLY A 257 1.89 14.95 -15.49
C GLY A 257 2.32 14.95 -14.02
N ARG A 258 2.72 13.83 -13.45
CA ARG A 258 3.27 13.78 -12.10
C ARG A 258 4.72 14.26 -12.08
N LYS A 259 4.99 15.28 -11.24
CA LYS A 259 6.35 15.76 -11.04
C LYS A 259 7.12 14.85 -10.09
N PRO A 260 8.35 14.43 -10.44
CA PRO A 260 9.19 13.67 -9.51
C PRO A 260 9.41 14.44 -8.20
N VAL A 261 9.40 13.74 -7.09
CA VAL A 261 9.72 14.33 -5.78
C VAL A 261 11.22 14.52 -5.68
N LYS A 262 11.67 15.76 -5.47
CA LYS A 262 13.09 16.05 -5.24
C LYS A 262 13.48 15.62 -3.84
N THR A 263 14.42 14.69 -3.74
CA THR A 263 14.87 14.12 -2.47
C THR A 263 16.27 14.64 -2.13
N TYR A 264 16.49 15.01 -0.88
CA TYR A 264 17.77 15.49 -0.36
C TYR A 264 18.11 14.81 0.96
N ALA A 265 19.32 14.28 1.09
CA ALA A 265 19.85 13.74 2.33
C ALA A 265 20.75 14.80 2.98
N VAL A 266 20.42 15.20 4.20
CA VAL A 266 21.09 16.31 4.90
C VAL A 266 21.36 15.96 6.37
N ASP A 267 22.28 16.66 6.98
CA ASP A 267 22.57 16.59 8.41
C ASP A 267 21.94 17.77 9.19
N GLU A 268 22.15 17.80 10.50
CA GLU A 268 21.62 18.86 11.37
C GLU A 268 22.10 20.26 11.04
N SER A 269 23.24 20.44 10.36
CA SER A 269 23.73 21.76 9.98
C SER A 269 22.77 22.50 9.05
N TYR A 270 21.88 21.77 8.39
CA TYR A 270 20.85 22.33 7.50
C TYR A 270 19.54 22.71 8.21
N GLU A 271 19.42 22.48 9.54
CA GLU A 271 18.17 22.70 10.29
C GLU A 271 17.51 24.05 10.00
N GLN A 272 18.26 25.16 10.15
CA GLN A 272 17.72 26.49 9.91
C GLN A 272 17.29 26.73 8.46
N ARG A 273 17.99 26.12 7.51
CA ARG A 273 17.61 26.20 6.08
C ARG A 273 16.31 25.44 5.81
N ILE A 274 16.15 24.27 6.44
CA ILE A 274 14.92 23.47 6.35
C ILE A 274 13.74 24.26 6.92
N VAL A 275 13.91 24.83 8.12
CA VAL A 275 12.86 25.64 8.77
C VAL A 275 12.45 26.83 7.88
N ASN A 276 13.40 27.57 7.34
CA ASN A 276 13.11 28.69 6.45
C ASN A 276 12.44 28.24 5.13
N PHE A 277 12.85 27.09 4.60
CA PHE A 277 12.24 26.52 3.41
C PHE A 277 10.80 26.06 3.67
N MET A 278 10.55 25.43 4.83
CA MET A 278 9.20 25.05 5.26
C MET A 278 8.31 26.28 5.41
N LYS A 279 8.77 27.35 6.10
CA LYS A 279 8.00 28.59 6.27
C LYS A 279 7.56 29.16 4.94
N ARG A 280 8.49 29.33 3.98
CA ARG A 280 8.18 29.84 2.64
C ARG A 280 7.09 29.00 1.95
N ASN A 281 7.21 27.68 1.98
CA ASN A 281 6.20 26.82 1.35
C ASN A 281 4.84 26.92 2.07
N ILE A 282 4.82 27.05 3.39
CA ILE A 282 3.59 27.19 4.16
C ILE A 282 2.94 28.56 3.89
N ASP A 283 3.73 29.62 3.78
CA ASP A 283 3.25 30.96 3.44
C ASP A 283 2.64 31.01 2.02
N GLU A 284 3.13 30.17 1.12
CA GLU A 284 2.52 29.91 -0.19
C GLU A 284 1.26 29.03 -0.13
N GLY A 285 0.78 28.70 1.08
CA GLY A 285 -0.42 27.89 1.32
C GLY A 285 -0.19 26.38 1.24
N ARG A 286 1.06 25.88 1.24
CA ARG A 286 1.39 24.46 1.21
C ARG A 286 1.38 23.86 2.62
N GLN A 287 1.46 22.52 2.67
CA GLN A 287 1.50 21.78 3.93
C GLN A 287 2.71 20.85 3.99
N ALA A 288 3.14 20.53 5.20
CA ALA A 288 4.30 19.69 5.45
C ALA A 288 3.98 18.50 6.36
N TYR A 289 4.56 17.36 6.04
CA TYR A 289 4.69 16.22 6.94
C TYR A 289 6.07 16.23 7.59
N VAL A 290 6.11 15.90 8.90
CA VAL A 290 7.34 15.61 9.63
C VAL A 290 7.19 14.22 10.23
N VAL A 291 8.04 13.29 9.84
CA VAL A 291 7.97 11.90 10.29
C VAL A 291 9.15 11.58 11.16
N CYS A 292 8.84 11.04 12.35
CA CYS A 292 9.84 10.64 13.32
C CYS A 292 9.90 9.11 13.42
N PRO A 293 11.09 8.48 13.46
CA PRO A 293 11.20 7.04 13.65
C PRO A 293 10.73 6.64 15.05
N LEU A 294 10.28 5.41 15.17
CA LEU A 294 10.18 4.72 16.46
C LEU A 294 11.62 4.31 16.86
N VAL A 295 12.11 4.85 17.96
CA VAL A 295 13.53 4.76 18.33
C VAL A 295 13.84 3.56 19.21
N GLU A 296 12.86 3.05 19.94
CA GLU A 296 13.04 1.98 20.93
C GLU A 296 11.86 1.02 20.93
N GLU A 297 12.06 -0.18 21.43
CA GLU A 297 11.00 -1.13 21.74
C GLU A 297 10.05 -0.59 22.83
N ASN A 298 10.48 0.44 23.58
CA ASN A 298 9.67 1.12 24.56
C ASN A 298 8.87 2.28 23.91
N GLU A 299 7.58 2.05 23.73
CA GLU A 299 6.66 3.00 23.14
C GLU A 299 6.53 4.32 23.90
N GLU A 300 6.77 4.35 25.21
CA GLU A 300 6.69 5.58 26.00
C GLU A 300 7.85 6.54 25.70
N LEU A 301 9.05 6.00 25.47
CA LEU A 301 10.22 6.79 25.08
C LEU A 301 10.05 7.34 23.67
N ASN A 302 9.45 6.57 22.78
CA ASN A 302 9.10 7.02 21.43
C ASN A 302 8.10 8.19 21.45
N LEU A 303 7.08 8.14 22.31
CA LEU A 303 6.12 9.24 22.47
C LEU A 303 6.81 10.51 22.96
N LYS A 304 7.63 10.42 23.99
CA LYS A 304 8.40 11.57 24.53
C LYS A 304 9.31 12.19 23.48
N SER A 305 9.89 11.39 22.58
CA SER A 305 10.73 11.90 21.49
C SER A 305 9.92 12.70 20.46
N VAL A 306 8.74 12.21 20.08
CA VAL A 306 7.86 12.93 19.15
C VAL A 306 7.26 14.18 19.78
N GLU A 307 6.87 14.12 21.06
CA GLU A 307 6.37 15.28 21.81
C GLU A 307 7.44 16.38 21.89
N LYS A 308 8.70 16.04 22.14
CA LYS A 308 9.80 17.01 22.14
C LYS A 308 9.98 17.70 20.78
N ILE A 309 9.86 16.94 19.69
CA ILE A 309 9.94 17.49 18.34
C ILE A 309 8.71 18.38 18.08
N TYR A 310 7.52 17.95 18.49
CA TYR A 310 6.31 18.74 18.38
C TYR A 310 6.43 20.07 19.13
N GLU A 311 6.89 20.04 20.39
CA GLU A 311 7.09 21.25 21.20
C GLU A 311 8.13 22.18 20.59
N LYS A 312 9.25 21.64 20.09
CA LYS A 312 10.29 22.42 19.39
C LYS A 312 9.72 23.10 18.15
N TYR A 313 9.00 22.35 17.32
CA TYR A 313 8.39 22.90 16.12
C TYR A 313 7.35 23.96 16.46
N LYS A 314 6.44 23.68 17.38
CA LYS A 314 5.34 24.58 17.78
C LYS A 314 5.83 25.84 18.50
N ASN A 315 6.76 25.68 19.46
CA ASN A 315 7.10 26.75 20.39
C ASN A 315 8.35 27.56 19.96
N GLU A 316 9.22 26.98 19.10
CA GLU A 316 10.44 27.66 18.67
C GLU A 316 10.37 28.08 17.21
N TYR A 317 10.05 27.16 16.30
CA TYR A 317 10.17 27.41 14.86
C TYR A 317 8.93 27.95 14.18
N PHE A 318 7.74 27.47 14.59
CA PHE A 318 6.48 27.71 13.87
C PHE A 318 5.38 28.22 14.79
N LYS A 319 5.68 29.23 15.63
CA LYS A 319 4.74 29.81 16.61
C LYS A 319 3.45 30.35 15.98
N ASP A 320 3.57 30.90 14.77
CA ASP A 320 2.46 31.52 14.05
C ASP A 320 1.71 30.56 13.13
N TYR A 321 2.08 29.27 13.14
CA TYR A 321 1.52 28.26 12.25
C TYR A 321 0.78 27.16 13.02
N SER A 322 -0.21 26.57 12.37
CA SER A 322 -0.94 25.43 12.96
C SER A 322 -0.13 24.15 12.84
N VAL A 323 0.35 23.66 13.98
CA VAL A 323 1.11 22.40 14.10
C VAL A 323 0.27 21.39 14.86
N ALA A 324 0.14 20.19 14.34
CA ALA A 324 -0.49 19.08 15.03
C ALA A 324 0.40 17.84 15.01
N PHE A 325 0.14 16.89 15.90
CA PHE A 325 0.86 15.62 15.91
C PHE A 325 -0.10 14.43 16.00
N ILE A 326 0.35 13.29 15.46
CA ILE A 326 -0.35 12.01 15.50
C ILE A 326 0.63 10.90 15.89
N HIS A 327 0.19 9.99 16.77
CA HIS A 327 0.96 8.82 17.18
C HIS A 327 0.09 7.56 17.33
N GLY A 328 0.73 6.39 17.44
CA GLY A 328 0.07 5.08 17.47
C GLY A 328 -1.02 4.93 18.53
N LYS A 329 -0.80 5.44 19.76
CA LYS A 329 -1.70 5.29 20.91
C LYS A 329 -2.96 6.16 20.87
N MET A 330 -3.04 7.14 19.97
CA MET A 330 -4.25 7.96 19.84
C MET A 330 -5.43 7.10 19.40
N LYS A 331 -6.63 7.42 19.89
CA LYS A 331 -7.87 6.79 19.44
C LYS A 331 -8.10 7.07 17.96
N ASN A 332 -8.63 6.11 17.22
CA ASN A 332 -8.86 6.25 15.79
C ASN A 332 -9.69 7.50 15.47
N LYS A 333 -10.70 7.83 16.27
CA LYS A 333 -11.52 9.02 16.09
C LYS A 333 -10.70 10.31 16.15
N GLU A 334 -9.78 10.43 17.10
CA GLU A 334 -8.89 11.60 17.23
C GLU A 334 -7.94 11.72 16.05
N LYS A 335 -7.38 10.59 15.59
CA LYS A 335 -6.54 10.54 14.39
C LYS A 335 -7.33 11.00 13.17
N ASP A 336 -8.55 10.51 13.01
CA ASP A 336 -9.42 10.85 11.89
C ASP A 336 -9.77 12.36 11.90
N GLU A 337 -10.06 12.95 13.06
CA GLU A 337 -10.34 14.38 13.19
C GLU A 337 -9.12 15.25 12.83
N ILE A 338 -7.92 14.90 13.29
CA ILE A 338 -6.69 15.63 12.96
C ILE A 338 -6.40 15.53 11.47
N MET A 339 -6.51 14.32 10.90
CA MET A 339 -6.29 14.11 9.48
C MET A 339 -7.29 14.85 8.61
N GLN A 340 -8.56 14.91 9.03
CA GLN A 340 -9.58 15.68 8.33
C GLN A 340 -9.24 17.18 8.34
N LYS A 341 -8.84 17.74 9.49
CA LYS A 341 -8.38 19.12 9.60
C LYS A 341 -7.15 19.39 8.73
N PHE A 342 -6.23 18.44 8.64
CA PHE A 342 -5.07 18.56 7.77
C PHE A 342 -5.47 18.53 6.29
N LYS A 343 -6.38 17.65 5.88
CA LYS A 343 -6.95 17.61 4.53
C LYS A 343 -7.67 18.90 4.14
N GLU A 344 -8.35 19.53 5.11
CA GLU A 344 -9.04 20.81 4.94
C GLU A 344 -8.10 22.04 4.99
N ASN A 345 -6.79 21.85 5.01
CA ASN A 345 -5.77 22.89 5.13
C ASN A 345 -5.88 23.78 6.40
N LYS A 346 -6.48 23.24 7.48
CA LYS A 346 -6.56 23.90 8.79
C LYS A 346 -5.31 23.68 9.64
N ILE A 347 -4.47 22.72 9.27
CA ILE A 347 -3.20 22.39 9.89
C ILE A 347 -2.11 22.53 8.83
N ASN A 348 -1.05 23.30 9.14
CA ASN A 348 0.05 23.54 8.23
C ASN A 348 1.12 22.45 8.28
N ILE A 349 1.41 21.95 9.50
CA ILE A 349 2.44 20.95 9.73
C ILE A 349 1.84 19.79 10.52
N LEU A 350 1.98 18.59 9.99
CA LEU A 350 1.58 17.37 10.67
C LEU A 350 2.80 16.55 11.03
N ILE A 351 3.07 16.43 12.34
CA ILE A 351 4.14 15.62 12.89
C ILE A 351 3.59 14.24 13.22
N SER A 352 4.29 13.19 12.86
CA SER A 352 3.83 11.84 13.18
C SER A 352 4.98 10.87 13.41
N THR A 353 4.66 9.78 14.10
CA THR A 353 5.42 8.55 14.00
C THR A 353 5.12 7.86 12.66
N THR A 354 5.62 6.65 12.44
CA THR A 354 5.38 5.82 11.23
C THR A 354 3.92 5.60 10.86
N VAL A 355 2.96 6.07 11.68
CA VAL A 355 1.50 5.91 11.49
C VAL A 355 0.96 6.56 10.19
N ILE A 356 1.67 7.53 9.61
CA ILE A 356 1.28 8.14 8.30
C ILE A 356 1.47 7.15 7.11
N GLU A 357 2.02 5.98 7.32
CA GLU A 357 2.16 4.97 6.27
C GLU A 357 0.83 4.60 5.61
N VAL A 358 -0.31 4.91 6.24
CA VAL A 358 -1.62 4.46 5.79
C VAL A 358 -2.33 5.50 4.93
N GLY A 359 -2.27 5.29 3.64
CA GLY A 359 -3.28 5.60 2.61
C GLY A 359 -3.76 7.03 2.38
N ILE A 360 -3.55 7.97 3.29
CA ILE A 360 -4.15 9.30 3.18
C ILE A 360 -3.38 10.17 2.18
N SER A 361 -4.09 10.66 1.19
CA SER A 361 -3.58 11.55 0.18
C SER A 361 -4.01 12.98 0.47
N VAL A 362 -3.04 13.87 0.72
CA VAL A 362 -3.27 15.31 0.80
C VAL A 362 -2.50 15.95 -0.34
N SER A 363 -3.21 16.38 -1.39
CA SER A 363 -2.60 16.93 -2.61
C SER A 363 -1.82 18.23 -2.36
N ASN A 364 -2.18 18.97 -1.30
CA ASN A 364 -1.54 20.20 -0.91
C ASN A 364 -0.26 20.01 -0.06
N ALA A 365 -0.02 18.80 0.46
CA ALA A 365 1.20 18.47 1.19
C ALA A 365 2.35 18.25 0.20
N THR A 366 3.26 19.21 0.12
CA THR A 366 4.38 19.23 -0.82
C THR A 366 5.73 18.96 -0.16
N LEU A 367 5.78 18.97 1.17
CA LEU A 367 7.00 18.74 1.93
C LEU A 367 6.88 17.49 2.80
N MET A 368 7.89 16.63 2.72
CA MET A 368 8.10 15.49 3.59
C MET A 368 9.46 15.63 4.27
N ILE A 369 9.47 15.80 5.58
CA ILE A 369 10.69 15.82 6.39
C ILE A 369 10.75 14.51 7.17
N ILE A 370 11.84 13.76 7.05
CA ILE A 370 12.03 12.51 7.77
C ILE A 370 13.19 12.67 8.73
N GLU A 371 12.89 12.69 10.00
CA GLU A 371 13.88 12.77 11.08
C GLU A 371 14.57 11.43 11.28
N ASN A 372 15.89 11.44 11.50
CA ASN A 372 16.70 10.23 11.66
C ASN A 372 16.43 9.19 10.58
N ALA A 373 16.48 9.61 9.32
CA ALA A 373 16.10 8.81 8.16
C ALA A 373 16.89 7.50 8.01
N ASP A 374 18.09 7.43 8.58
CA ASP A 374 18.92 6.22 8.63
C ASP A 374 18.30 5.06 9.42
N ARG A 375 17.32 5.32 10.26
CA ARG A 375 16.59 4.31 11.03
C ARG A 375 15.45 3.64 10.26
N PHE A 376 15.07 4.18 9.11
CA PHE A 376 14.04 3.60 8.25
C PHE A 376 14.62 2.64 7.22
N GLY A 377 13.90 1.58 6.89
CA GLY A 377 14.18 0.76 5.71
C GLY A 377 13.90 1.54 4.42
N LEU A 378 14.56 1.18 3.31
CA LEU A 378 14.37 1.83 2.01
C LEU A 378 12.91 1.80 1.55
N ALA A 379 12.21 0.67 1.72
CA ALA A 379 10.80 0.55 1.38
C ALA A 379 9.92 1.54 2.16
N ALA A 380 10.17 1.72 3.48
CA ALA A 380 9.44 2.69 4.29
C ALA A 380 9.73 4.13 3.86
N LEU A 381 11.00 4.48 3.60
CA LEU A 381 11.37 5.79 3.05
C LEU A 381 10.68 6.07 1.71
N HIS A 382 10.63 5.08 0.83
CA HIS A 382 9.96 5.19 -0.45
C HIS A 382 8.45 5.41 -0.29
N GLN A 383 7.79 4.67 0.59
CA GLN A 383 6.37 4.84 0.90
C GLN A 383 6.07 6.23 1.48
N LEU A 384 6.89 6.71 2.42
CA LEU A 384 6.77 8.04 3.01
C LEU A 384 6.96 9.12 1.95
N ARG A 385 7.99 9.04 1.12
CA ARG A 385 8.19 9.95 -0.02
C ARG A 385 6.97 9.99 -0.95
N GLY A 386 6.35 8.84 -1.20
CA GLY A 386 5.15 8.72 -2.04
C GLY A 386 3.90 9.42 -1.48
N ARG A 387 3.92 9.88 -0.20
CA ARG A 387 2.80 10.64 0.39
C ARG A 387 2.73 12.08 -0.08
N VAL A 388 3.81 12.61 -0.63
CA VAL A 388 3.86 13.91 -1.30
C VAL A 388 3.98 13.74 -2.82
N GLY A 389 3.88 14.83 -3.59
CA GLY A 389 3.96 14.78 -5.05
C GLY A 389 2.67 14.30 -5.72
N ARG A 390 1.51 14.56 -5.10
CA ARG A 390 0.19 14.19 -5.64
C ARG A 390 -0.59 15.38 -6.19
N GLY A 391 -0.06 16.57 -6.05
CA GLY A 391 -0.63 17.82 -6.57
C GLY A 391 0.15 18.33 -7.79
N GLN A 392 -0.22 19.53 -8.24
CA GLN A 392 0.42 20.22 -9.37
C GLN A 392 1.77 20.86 -9.01
N PHE A 393 2.06 21.00 -7.72
CA PHE A 393 3.23 21.70 -7.23
C PHE A 393 4.43 20.78 -7.09
N GLN A 394 5.64 21.34 -7.24
CA GLN A 394 6.86 20.59 -6.97
C GLN A 394 6.90 20.16 -5.50
N SER A 395 7.18 18.90 -5.27
CA SER A 395 7.27 18.35 -3.91
C SER A 395 8.70 17.94 -3.57
N TYR A 396 8.99 17.96 -2.28
CA TYR A 396 10.32 17.73 -1.75
C TYR A 396 10.28 16.72 -0.60
N CYS A 397 11.27 15.86 -0.54
CA CYS A 397 11.50 14.92 0.56
C CYS A 397 12.89 15.18 1.14
N ILE A 398 12.95 15.55 2.41
CA ILE A 398 14.21 15.85 3.11
C ILE A 398 14.47 14.76 4.13
N LEU A 399 15.56 14.03 3.93
CA LEU A 399 16.01 12.92 4.76
C LEU A 399 17.09 13.45 5.71
N LYS A 400 16.75 13.66 6.98
CA LYS A 400 17.68 14.14 7.99
C LYS A 400 18.38 12.96 8.64
N SER A 401 19.71 12.97 8.69
CA SER A 401 20.52 11.96 9.38
C SER A 401 21.88 12.48 9.76
N ASN A 402 22.26 12.24 11.00
CA ASN A 402 23.60 12.50 11.52
C ASN A 402 24.51 11.26 11.48
N ASN A 403 23.98 10.13 11.00
CA ASN A 403 24.73 8.88 10.94
C ASN A 403 25.80 8.96 9.83
N LYS A 404 27.08 8.84 10.25
CA LYS A 404 28.24 8.94 9.35
C LYS A 404 28.65 7.58 8.76
N SER A 405 27.98 6.48 9.09
CA SER A 405 28.33 5.15 8.53
C SER A 405 28.17 5.13 7.01
N VAL A 406 29.08 4.42 6.35
CA VAL A 406 29.09 4.30 4.87
C VAL A 406 27.77 3.72 4.37
N THR A 407 27.32 2.65 4.99
CA THR A 407 26.06 1.95 4.62
C THR A 407 24.84 2.85 4.71
N SER A 408 24.72 3.66 5.79
CA SER A 408 23.59 4.60 5.95
C SER A 408 23.62 5.69 4.88
N ARG A 409 24.81 6.23 4.58
CA ARG A 409 24.96 7.25 3.53
C ARG A 409 24.66 6.71 2.15
N GLU A 410 25.10 5.51 1.82
CA GLU A 410 24.80 4.87 0.53
C GLU A 410 23.29 4.64 0.36
N ARG A 411 22.60 4.15 1.39
CA ARG A 411 21.15 3.97 1.37
C ARG A 411 20.41 5.28 1.11
N LEU A 412 20.77 6.36 1.80
CA LEU A 412 20.13 7.66 1.61
C LEU A 412 20.45 8.26 0.22
N LYS A 413 21.67 8.03 -0.31
CA LYS A 413 22.04 8.43 -1.69
C LYS A 413 21.22 7.70 -2.77
N ILE A 414 20.85 6.45 -2.54
CA ILE A 414 19.94 5.72 -3.46
C ILE A 414 18.61 6.47 -3.54
N MET A 415 18.06 6.88 -2.39
CA MET A 415 16.81 7.64 -2.33
C MET A 415 16.88 9.00 -3.04
N GLU A 416 18.05 9.64 -3.08
CA GLU A 416 18.27 10.90 -3.84
C GLU A 416 18.30 10.66 -5.36
N LYS A 417 18.92 9.56 -5.79
CA LYS A 417 19.16 9.27 -7.21
C LYS A 417 17.96 8.66 -7.91
N SER A 418 17.21 7.81 -7.22
CA SER A 418 16.09 7.09 -7.81
C SER A 418 14.75 7.54 -7.25
N ASN A 419 13.76 7.67 -8.15
CA ASN A 419 12.36 7.86 -7.80
C ASN A 419 11.56 6.56 -7.86
N SER A 420 12.12 5.47 -8.41
CA SER A 420 11.50 4.15 -8.47
C SER A 420 11.68 3.40 -7.14
N GLY A 421 10.64 2.74 -6.67
CA GLY A 421 10.71 1.84 -5.53
C GLY A 421 11.28 0.46 -5.87
N PHE A 422 11.49 0.17 -7.16
CA PHE A 422 12.03 -1.10 -7.64
C PHE A 422 13.56 -1.09 -7.76
N ASP A 423 14.21 0.09 -7.68
CA ASP A 423 15.66 0.27 -7.66
C ASP A 423 16.23 0.05 -6.25
#